data_6bd72d3e541468653b3f4130484d51fa
#
_entry.id   6bd72d3e541468653b3f4130484d51fa
#
_cell.length_a   1.000
_cell.length_b   1.000
_cell.length_c   1.000
_cell.angle_alpha   90.00
_cell.angle_beta   90.00
_cell.angle_gamma   90.00
#
_symmetry.space_group_name_H-M   'P 1'
#
loop_
_entity.id
_entity.type
_entity.pdbx_description
1 polymer ?
#
loop_
_entity_poly.entity_id
_entity_poly.type
_entity_poly.pdbx_seq_one_letter_code
_entity_poly.pdbx_strand_id
1 'polypeptide(L)'
;MNLMNLDHTILTIITFLPLAGVILLALLPDRGKLMQWGALVITLLTFVATLHLPAHYSYGTPGGAFQFEQNLGWITSPAIRYHLGVDGLSMWLVVLTGLLAPLGVLISWRVIDTRKKLFYIQFLLLQVAMFGIFVSLDLFLYYSFWELSLVPMTILIAIFGRTENRRRAALKYFLYTFLSSAILLVGILWLYAQTGTFDLPALTQLAATHSISTNSTGLWLCSLAFLGAFAVKVPIFPLHGWLSDAVAEAPTAAVMVLVGKLGLYSILRFSFSIFPEQSRHIAPLMIALGAFGVVYGALIALVQKDLKRLAGHAVLGHVSLILLGIFTFTISGVDGAIFATLNEGISGGAFFMLLGLLYERYHTYDMREYGGLATKLPWIVTMYVVTALSIVGLPMLNGFVGEFLVLSGSMQAIFAHHIGWTVLATSGVILTASYMLWMIQRVFYGDLGRKPAALPAVDLDAREHLALWPLIVLMLAMGVASPYWMRAIDTAGSYLAQSPQFTPAITTPADASTYVTPPAITASTPTTTEAR
;
A
#
# COMPACT_ATOMS: atom_id res chain seq x y z
N MET A 1 3.16 -20.51 27.96
CA MET A 1 2.15 -19.55 27.45
C MET A 1 1.29 -20.36 26.49
N ASN A 2 -0.02 -20.57 26.81
CA ASN A 2 -0.88 -21.39 25.96
C ASN A 2 -1.10 -20.66 24.64
N LEU A 3 -1.14 -21.39 23.50
CA LEU A 3 -1.34 -20.83 22.16
C LEU A 3 -2.58 -19.92 22.08
N MET A 4 -3.66 -20.27 22.76
CA MET A 4 -4.87 -19.44 22.86
C MET A 4 -4.64 -18.07 23.52
N ASN A 5 -3.70 -17.95 24.49
CA ASN A 5 -3.32 -16.65 25.05
C ASN A 5 -2.45 -15.82 24.10
N LEU A 6 -1.69 -16.48 23.20
CA LEU A 6 -0.85 -15.78 22.23
C LEU A 6 -1.72 -15.14 21.14
N ASP A 7 -2.74 -15.82 20.64
CA ASP A 7 -3.65 -15.28 19.61
C ASP A 7 -4.31 -13.98 20.07
N HIS A 8 -4.70 -13.89 21.33
CA HIS A 8 -5.29 -12.66 21.90
C HIS A 8 -4.29 -11.51 22.13
N THR A 9 -2.99 -11.78 22.15
CA THR A 9 -1.98 -10.74 22.49
C THR A 9 -1.02 -10.44 21.33
N ILE A 10 -1.07 -11.24 20.27
CA ILE A 10 -0.09 -11.17 19.17
C ILE A 10 -0.06 -9.81 18.48
N LEU A 11 -1.22 -9.16 18.25
CA LEU A 11 -1.28 -7.86 17.60
C LEU A 11 -0.65 -6.76 18.46
N THR A 12 -0.82 -6.81 19.78
CA THR A 12 -0.11 -5.91 20.70
C THR A 12 1.39 -6.14 20.65
N ILE A 13 1.83 -7.40 20.64
CA ILE A 13 3.26 -7.74 20.53
C ILE A 13 3.83 -7.18 19.23
N ILE A 14 3.20 -7.46 18.09
CA ILE A 14 3.64 -6.98 16.77
C ILE A 14 3.73 -5.45 16.75
N THR A 15 2.74 -4.76 17.29
CA THR A 15 2.66 -3.30 17.27
C THR A 15 3.72 -2.66 18.16
N PHE A 16 3.94 -3.18 19.38
CA PHE A 16 4.78 -2.53 20.38
C PHE A 16 6.18 -3.13 20.55
N LEU A 17 6.49 -4.26 19.92
CA LEU A 17 7.86 -4.80 19.93
C LEU A 17 8.88 -3.82 19.30
N PRO A 18 8.60 -3.13 18.17
CA PRO A 18 9.49 -2.09 17.68
C PRO A 18 9.60 -0.90 18.65
N LEU A 19 8.55 -0.56 19.41
CA LEU A 19 8.63 0.49 20.44
C LEU A 19 9.56 0.08 21.60
N ALA A 20 9.51 -1.17 22.02
CA ALA A 20 10.49 -1.70 22.98
C ALA A 20 11.93 -1.57 22.43
N GLY A 21 12.10 -1.78 21.12
CA GLY A 21 13.34 -1.51 20.40
C GLY A 21 13.76 -0.04 20.44
N VAL A 22 12.83 0.89 20.26
CA VAL A 22 13.07 2.35 20.38
C VAL A 22 13.61 2.67 21.78
N ILE A 23 12.97 2.17 22.83
CA ILE A 23 13.38 2.39 24.22
C ILE A 23 14.78 1.80 24.44
N LEU A 24 15.01 0.57 24.00
CA LEU A 24 16.32 -0.10 24.12
C LEU A 24 17.42 0.71 23.43
N LEU A 25 17.21 1.12 22.16
CA LEU A 25 18.21 1.92 21.43
C LEU A 25 18.41 3.31 22.05
N ALA A 26 17.37 3.90 22.64
CA ALA A 26 17.47 5.18 23.32
C ALA A 26 18.37 5.11 24.57
N LEU A 27 18.33 4.00 25.31
CA LEU A 27 19.13 3.78 26.52
C LEU A 27 20.57 3.35 26.22
N LEU A 28 20.81 2.68 25.09
CA LEU A 28 22.14 2.21 24.71
C LEU A 28 23.05 3.37 24.26
N PRO A 29 24.39 3.25 24.47
CA PRO A 29 25.35 4.23 23.96
C PRO A 29 25.35 4.25 22.44
N ASP A 30 25.54 5.45 21.85
CA ASP A 30 25.54 5.65 20.38
C ASP A 30 26.81 5.03 19.74
N ARG A 31 26.86 3.71 19.69
CA ARG A 31 27.87 2.94 18.98
C ARG A 31 27.25 2.44 17.68
N GLY A 32 27.70 2.96 16.54
CA GLY A 32 27.05 2.77 15.23
C GLY A 32 26.71 1.30 14.89
N LYS A 33 27.64 0.34 15.12
CA LYS A 33 27.37 -1.09 14.90
C LYS A 33 26.29 -1.65 15.85
N LEU A 34 26.29 -1.21 17.11
CA LEU A 34 25.31 -1.64 18.10
C LEU A 34 23.89 -1.20 17.71
N MET A 35 23.75 0.04 17.20
CA MET A 35 22.48 0.56 16.72
C MET A 35 21.96 -0.25 15.51
N GLN A 36 22.84 -0.59 14.57
CA GLN A 36 22.51 -1.37 13.39
C GLN A 36 22.04 -2.78 13.74
N TRP A 37 22.81 -3.51 14.54
CA TRP A 37 22.44 -4.86 14.97
C TRP A 37 21.21 -4.87 15.86
N GLY A 38 21.08 -3.92 16.77
CA GLY A 38 19.91 -3.78 17.62
C GLY A 38 18.63 -3.58 16.81
N ALA A 39 18.65 -2.65 15.84
CA ALA A 39 17.53 -2.42 14.95
C ALA A 39 17.21 -3.66 14.08
N LEU A 40 18.24 -4.34 13.57
CA LEU A 40 18.05 -5.56 12.76
C LEU A 40 17.40 -6.68 13.58
N VAL A 41 17.89 -6.94 14.77
CA VAL A 41 17.33 -8.01 15.64
C VAL A 41 15.88 -7.71 15.99
N ILE A 42 15.57 -6.47 16.41
CA ILE A 42 14.21 -6.08 16.75
C ILE A 42 13.26 -6.22 15.53
N THR A 43 13.66 -5.73 14.36
CA THR A 43 12.82 -5.82 13.16
C THR A 43 12.65 -7.25 12.68
N LEU A 44 13.67 -8.12 12.81
CA LEU A 44 13.56 -9.56 12.51
C LEU A 44 12.62 -10.27 13.49
N LEU A 45 12.75 -10.02 14.79
CA LEU A 45 11.84 -10.59 15.79
C LEU A 45 10.39 -10.16 15.53
N THR A 46 10.20 -8.88 15.17
CA THR A 46 8.89 -8.38 14.81
C THR A 46 8.35 -9.05 13.54
N PHE A 47 9.19 -9.22 12.52
CA PHE A 47 8.79 -9.94 11.31
C PHE A 47 8.39 -11.38 11.61
N VAL A 48 9.17 -12.11 12.41
CA VAL A 48 8.82 -13.49 12.84
C VAL A 48 7.49 -13.51 13.57
N ALA A 49 7.23 -12.52 14.45
CA ALA A 49 5.94 -12.41 15.12
C ALA A 49 4.78 -12.19 14.13
N THR A 50 4.99 -11.44 13.04
CA THR A 50 3.93 -11.25 12.03
C THR A 50 3.59 -12.53 11.27
N LEU A 51 4.52 -13.47 11.13
CA LEU A 51 4.27 -14.76 10.46
C LEU A 51 3.30 -15.66 11.24
N HIS A 52 3.07 -15.37 12.52
CA HIS A 52 2.03 -16.04 13.29
C HIS A 52 0.63 -15.82 12.68
N LEU A 53 0.38 -14.63 12.11
CA LEU A 53 -0.92 -14.28 11.55
C LEU A 53 -1.35 -15.24 10.43
N PRO A 54 -0.65 -15.35 9.29
CA PRO A 54 -1.07 -16.25 8.22
C PRO A 54 -1.03 -17.74 8.62
N ALA A 55 -0.22 -18.13 9.62
CA ALA A 55 -0.14 -19.50 10.10
C ALA A 55 -1.38 -19.94 10.90
N HIS A 56 -2.06 -19.00 11.59
CA HIS A 56 -3.24 -19.27 12.43
C HIS A 56 -4.50 -18.57 11.92
N TYR A 57 -4.45 -17.93 10.76
CA TYR A 57 -5.59 -17.25 10.15
C TYR A 57 -6.63 -18.25 9.67
N SER A 58 -7.88 -18.05 10.06
CA SER A 58 -9.01 -18.86 9.59
C SER A 58 -9.56 -18.32 8.27
N TYR A 59 -9.20 -18.96 7.16
CA TYR A 59 -9.59 -18.53 5.82
C TYR A 59 -11.06 -18.77 5.46
N GLY A 60 -11.81 -19.48 6.31
CA GLY A 60 -13.24 -19.77 6.11
C GLY A 60 -14.20 -18.85 6.85
N THR A 61 -13.70 -17.79 7.51
CA THR A 61 -14.57 -16.84 8.22
C THR A 61 -15.31 -15.94 7.24
N PRO A 62 -16.58 -15.58 7.51
CA PRO A 62 -17.30 -14.61 6.69
C PRO A 62 -16.55 -13.29 6.57
N GLY A 63 -16.68 -12.63 5.42
CA GLY A 63 -16.14 -11.30 5.22
C GLY A 63 -16.68 -10.30 6.26
N GLY A 64 -15.81 -9.38 6.69
CA GLY A 64 -16.12 -8.39 7.73
C GLY A 64 -15.90 -8.87 9.18
N ALA A 65 -15.60 -10.16 9.41
CA ALA A 65 -15.19 -10.64 10.72
C ALA A 65 -13.69 -10.40 10.96
N PHE A 66 -13.37 -9.85 12.12
CA PHE A 66 -11.99 -9.64 12.55
C PHE A 66 -11.47 -10.87 13.29
N GLN A 67 -10.17 -11.10 13.20
CA GLN A 67 -9.45 -12.19 13.88
C GLN A 67 -8.34 -11.62 14.74
N PHE A 68 -7.83 -12.44 15.69
CA PHE A 68 -6.85 -12.01 16.69
C PHE A 68 -7.31 -10.77 17.46
N GLU A 69 -8.62 -10.62 17.61
CA GLU A 69 -9.25 -9.43 18.14
C GLU A 69 -8.90 -9.23 19.61
N GLN A 70 -8.58 -7.98 19.95
CA GLN A 70 -8.28 -7.53 21.30
C GLN A 70 -9.05 -6.25 21.56
N ASN A 71 -10.05 -6.31 22.46
CA ASN A 71 -10.96 -5.21 22.71
C ASN A 71 -11.01 -4.88 24.20
N LEU A 72 -10.30 -3.83 24.61
CA LEU A 72 -10.17 -3.38 25.99
C LEU A 72 -10.63 -1.93 26.11
N GLY A 73 -11.32 -1.59 27.20
CA GLY A 73 -11.60 -0.20 27.53
C GLY A 73 -10.30 0.54 27.86
N TRP A 74 -10.05 1.66 27.19
CA TRP A 74 -8.86 2.47 27.46
C TRP A 74 -9.22 3.78 28.19
N ILE A 75 -10.11 4.58 27.62
CA ILE A 75 -10.60 5.82 28.24
C ILE A 75 -12.13 5.72 28.31
N THR A 76 -12.70 6.09 29.46
CA THR A 76 -14.15 5.98 29.69
C THR A 76 -14.94 7.16 29.14
N SER A 77 -14.35 8.36 29.16
CA SER A 77 -15.00 9.58 28.65
C SER A 77 -13.94 10.53 28.06
N PRO A 78 -13.91 10.76 26.72
CA PRO A 78 -14.74 10.07 25.71
C PRO A 78 -14.47 8.54 25.65
N ALA A 79 -15.45 7.76 25.19
CA ALA A 79 -15.32 6.31 25.12
C ALA A 79 -14.34 5.90 24.02
N ILE A 80 -13.07 5.69 24.38
CA ILE A 80 -12.00 5.23 23.49
C ILE A 80 -11.61 3.82 23.90
N ARG A 81 -11.49 2.94 22.91
CA ARG A 81 -11.16 1.52 23.12
C ARG A 81 -9.78 1.21 22.56
N TYR A 82 -9.04 0.39 23.29
CA TYR A 82 -7.90 -0.30 22.71
C TYR A 82 -8.45 -1.52 21.98
N HIS A 83 -8.88 -1.30 20.73
CA HIS A 83 -9.49 -2.29 19.89
C HIS A 83 -8.63 -2.56 18.69
N LEU A 84 -8.05 -3.76 18.65
CA LEU A 84 -7.20 -4.26 17.58
C LEU A 84 -7.83 -5.47 16.94
N GLY A 85 -7.62 -5.64 15.63
CA GLY A 85 -8.03 -6.82 14.89
C GLY A 85 -7.47 -6.80 13.48
N VAL A 86 -7.44 -7.95 12.83
CA VAL A 86 -7.06 -8.08 11.43
C VAL A 86 -8.07 -8.92 10.67
N ASP A 87 -8.15 -8.67 9.38
CA ASP A 87 -8.96 -9.42 8.42
C ASP A 87 -8.18 -9.62 7.11
N GLY A 88 -8.83 -10.10 6.07
CA GLY A 88 -8.20 -10.32 4.77
C GLY A 88 -7.65 -9.05 4.09
N LEU A 89 -8.13 -7.86 4.47
CA LEU A 89 -7.60 -6.59 3.99
C LEU A 89 -6.28 -6.22 4.66
N SER A 90 -6.16 -6.40 5.98
CA SER A 90 -5.03 -5.88 6.77
C SER A 90 -3.94 -6.91 7.07
N MET A 91 -4.27 -8.19 7.16
CA MET A 91 -3.32 -9.24 7.55
C MET A 91 -2.03 -9.23 6.72
N TRP A 92 -2.15 -9.25 5.40
CA TRP A 92 -0.98 -9.26 4.52
C TRP A 92 -0.20 -7.94 4.54
N LEU A 93 -0.86 -6.79 4.81
CA LEU A 93 -0.19 -5.50 4.97
C LEU A 93 0.65 -5.45 6.24
N VAL A 94 0.18 -6.09 7.32
CA VAL A 94 0.95 -6.27 8.57
C VAL A 94 2.18 -7.14 8.31
N VAL A 95 2.03 -8.29 7.65
CA VAL A 95 3.16 -9.17 7.30
C VAL A 95 4.17 -8.46 6.39
N LEU A 96 3.70 -7.73 5.38
CA LEU A 96 4.53 -6.96 4.48
C LEU A 96 5.32 -5.87 5.22
N THR A 97 4.68 -5.15 6.16
CA THR A 97 5.36 -4.14 6.99
C THR A 97 6.45 -4.79 7.84
N GLY A 98 6.16 -5.97 8.40
CA GLY A 98 7.14 -6.77 9.14
C GLY A 98 8.34 -7.16 8.30
N LEU A 99 8.11 -7.60 7.04
CA LEU A 99 9.16 -7.99 6.11
C LEU A 99 10.02 -6.80 5.65
N LEU A 100 9.39 -5.69 5.27
CA LEU A 100 10.12 -4.54 4.72
C LEU A 100 11.05 -3.87 5.73
N ALA A 101 10.75 -3.95 7.02
CA ALA A 101 11.55 -3.28 8.04
C ALA A 101 12.97 -3.85 8.20
N PRO A 102 13.22 -5.16 8.37
CA PRO A 102 14.58 -5.69 8.41
C PRO A 102 15.33 -5.47 7.09
N LEU A 103 14.65 -5.55 5.94
CA LEU A 103 15.25 -5.25 4.64
C LEU A 103 15.66 -3.78 4.55
N GLY A 104 14.84 -2.86 5.08
CA GLY A 104 15.16 -1.44 5.20
C GLY A 104 16.38 -1.17 6.09
N VAL A 105 16.54 -1.90 7.20
CA VAL A 105 17.75 -1.83 8.03
C VAL A 105 18.97 -2.31 7.25
N LEU A 106 18.88 -3.43 6.54
CA LEU A 106 19.98 -3.97 5.73
C LEU A 106 20.42 -2.99 4.64
N ILE A 107 19.49 -2.39 3.92
CA ILE A 107 19.84 -1.45 2.83
C ILE A 107 20.43 -0.14 3.37
N SER A 108 20.06 0.28 4.58
CA SER A 108 20.56 1.50 5.21
C SER A 108 21.93 1.34 5.86
N TRP A 109 22.49 0.12 5.90
CA TRP A 109 23.65 -0.24 6.71
C TRP A 109 24.89 0.60 6.43
N ARG A 110 25.18 0.87 5.15
CA ARG A 110 26.33 1.67 4.71
C ARG A 110 25.97 3.12 4.40
N VAL A 111 24.73 3.35 3.95
CA VAL A 111 24.30 4.68 3.52
C VAL A 111 24.17 5.65 4.70
N ILE A 112 23.81 5.15 5.87
CA ILE A 112 23.63 5.98 7.07
C ILE A 112 24.89 5.90 7.92
N ASP A 113 25.77 6.91 7.79
CA ASP A 113 27.04 6.96 8.54
C ASP A 113 26.99 7.84 9.79
N THR A 114 26.17 8.88 9.78
CA THR A 114 26.04 9.83 10.88
C THR A 114 24.70 9.69 11.58
N ARG A 115 24.66 9.99 12.89
CA ARG A 115 23.41 10.00 13.70
C ARG A 115 22.62 8.69 13.59
N LYS A 116 23.30 7.55 13.55
CA LYS A 116 22.70 6.21 13.40
C LYS A 116 21.60 5.94 14.42
N LYS A 117 21.82 6.31 15.68
CA LYS A 117 20.86 6.18 16.76
C LYS A 117 19.54 6.90 16.41
N LEU A 118 19.60 8.14 15.99
CA LEU A 118 18.41 8.91 15.62
C LEU A 118 17.68 8.27 14.42
N PHE A 119 18.44 7.83 13.40
CA PHE A 119 17.85 7.19 12.22
C PHE A 119 17.05 5.93 12.59
N TYR A 120 17.65 5.00 13.32
CA TYR A 120 16.99 3.73 13.67
C TYR A 120 15.84 3.92 14.65
N ILE A 121 15.93 4.86 15.58
CA ILE A 121 14.79 5.24 16.45
C ILE A 121 13.62 5.72 15.60
N GLN A 122 13.83 6.68 14.68
CA GLN A 122 12.75 7.18 13.83
C GLN A 122 12.20 6.10 12.91
N PHE A 123 13.05 5.21 12.40
CA PHE A 123 12.63 4.11 11.54
C PHE A 123 11.76 3.09 12.28
N LEU A 124 12.12 2.72 13.52
CA LEU A 124 11.30 1.84 14.36
C LEU A 124 9.99 2.51 14.79
N LEU A 125 9.98 3.81 15.10
CA LEU A 125 8.74 4.55 15.37
C LEU A 125 7.81 4.58 14.15
N LEU A 126 8.36 4.73 12.95
CA LEU A 126 7.58 4.63 11.73
C LEU A 126 6.96 3.23 11.58
N GLN A 127 7.69 2.16 11.92
CA GLN A 127 7.18 0.79 11.90
C GLN A 127 6.04 0.59 12.92
N VAL A 128 6.16 1.13 14.15
CA VAL A 128 5.07 1.13 15.14
C VAL A 128 3.82 1.78 14.58
N ALA A 129 3.97 2.97 13.99
CA ALA A 129 2.86 3.70 13.41
C ALA A 129 2.16 2.90 12.30
N MET A 130 2.94 2.27 11.40
CA MET A 130 2.40 1.44 10.31
C MET A 130 1.60 0.25 10.83
N PHE A 131 2.12 -0.49 11.80
CA PHE A 131 1.38 -1.58 12.42
C PHE A 131 0.09 -1.08 13.08
N GLY A 132 0.20 -0.05 13.91
CA GLY A 132 -0.96 0.51 14.59
C GLY A 132 -2.07 0.95 13.63
N ILE A 133 -1.73 1.55 12.49
CA ILE A 133 -2.71 1.94 11.46
C ILE A 133 -3.43 0.72 10.89
N PHE A 134 -2.72 -0.39 10.60
CA PHE A 134 -3.31 -1.57 9.96
C PHE A 134 -4.12 -2.46 10.90
N VAL A 135 -3.89 -2.38 12.21
CA VAL A 135 -4.58 -3.23 13.19
C VAL A 135 -5.66 -2.51 14.00
N SER A 136 -5.69 -1.17 14.01
CA SER A 136 -6.65 -0.41 14.84
C SER A 136 -8.07 -0.49 14.29
N LEU A 137 -9.01 -0.84 15.17
CA LEU A 137 -10.45 -0.88 14.93
C LEU A 137 -11.22 0.22 15.70
N ASP A 138 -10.51 1.11 16.41
CA ASP A 138 -11.05 2.33 17.01
C ASP A 138 -10.49 3.53 16.26
N LEU A 139 -11.35 4.46 15.83
CA LEU A 139 -10.97 5.62 15.01
C LEU A 139 -9.99 6.56 15.71
N PHE A 140 -10.08 6.73 17.03
CA PHE A 140 -9.16 7.59 17.77
C PHE A 140 -7.80 6.91 17.94
N LEU A 141 -7.79 5.62 18.18
CA LEU A 141 -6.57 4.81 18.22
C LEU A 141 -5.87 4.82 16.84
N TYR A 142 -6.64 4.60 15.77
CA TYR A 142 -6.16 4.71 14.39
C TYR A 142 -5.56 6.09 14.11
N TYR A 143 -6.25 7.16 14.47
CA TYR A 143 -5.78 8.54 14.29
C TYR A 143 -4.47 8.79 15.05
N SER A 144 -4.34 8.26 16.25
CA SER A 144 -3.11 8.38 17.05
C SER A 144 -1.89 7.78 16.32
N PHE A 145 -2.04 6.59 15.73
CA PHE A 145 -0.98 5.99 14.92
C PHE A 145 -0.77 6.69 13.57
N TRP A 146 -1.83 7.21 12.99
CA TRP A 146 -1.76 8.02 11.77
C TRP A 146 -0.88 9.26 11.98
N GLU A 147 -1.10 10.01 13.05
CA GLU A 147 -0.26 11.14 13.45
C GLU A 147 1.17 10.73 13.81
N LEU A 148 1.31 9.61 14.52
CA LEU A 148 2.63 9.07 14.84
C LEU A 148 3.48 8.80 13.58
N SER A 149 2.87 8.48 12.44
CA SER A 149 3.60 8.26 11.18
C SER A 149 4.21 9.54 10.60
N LEU A 150 3.64 10.69 10.91
CA LEU A 150 4.01 12.00 10.35
C LEU A 150 5.38 12.46 10.87
N VAL A 151 5.58 12.39 12.18
CA VAL A 151 6.77 12.95 12.84
C VAL A 151 8.05 12.21 12.44
N PRO A 152 8.14 10.88 12.54
CA PRO A 152 9.33 10.15 12.13
C PRO A 152 9.69 10.37 10.67
N MET A 153 8.70 10.33 9.78
CA MET A 153 8.94 10.53 8.34
C MET A 153 9.46 11.94 8.04
N THR A 154 8.88 12.96 8.66
CA THR A 154 9.35 14.34 8.51
C THR A 154 10.80 14.50 8.98
N ILE A 155 11.17 13.90 10.12
CA ILE A 155 12.53 13.92 10.65
C ILE A 155 13.48 13.16 9.72
N LEU A 156 13.08 11.99 9.21
CA LEU A 156 13.88 11.21 8.27
C LEU A 156 14.17 12.00 6.99
N ILE A 157 13.19 12.69 6.42
CA ILE A 157 13.39 13.55 5.23
C ILE A 157 14.29 14.75 5.59
N ALA A 158 14.01 15.46 6.68
CA ALA A 158 14.68 16.71 7.02
C ALA A 158 16.17 16.53 7.37
N ILE A 159 16.51 15.43 8.03
CA ILE A 159 17.87 15.19 8.56
C ILE A 159 18.68 14.31 7.62
N PHE A 160 18.06 13.24 7.11
CA PHE A 160 18.75 12.22 6.30
C PHE A 160 18.44 12.34 4.79
N GLY A 161 17.76 13.40 4.39
CA GLY A 161 17.51 13.71 2.99
C GLY A 161 18.81 14.01 2.22
N ARG A 162 18.75 13.77 0.91
CA ARG A 162 19.90 13.74 0.00
C ARG A 162 20.52 15.11 -0.27
N THR A 163 19.68 16.14 -0.51
CA THR A 163 20.14 17.44 -0.98
C THR A 163 19.84 18.57 0.02
N GLU A 164 20.27 19.77 -0.32
CA GLU A 164 19.92 20.97 0.47
C GLU A 164 18.42 21.24 0.48
N ASN A 165 17.67 20.76 -0.51
CA ASN A 165 16.22 20.88 -0.60
C ASN A 165 15.45 19.98 0.38
N ARG A 166 16.11 19.10 1.12
CA ARG A 166 15.50 18.16 2.07
C ARG A 166 14.59 18.83 3.09
N ARG A 167 14.99 20.01 3.60
CA ARG A 167 14.16 20.75 4.58
C ARG A 167 12.87 21.26 3.95
N ARG A 168 12.92 21.76 2.71
CA ARG A 168 11.74 22.20 1.96
C ARG A 168 10.83 21.02 1.64
N ALA A 169 11.38 19.88 1.22
CA ALA A 169 10.63 18.65 0.97
C ALA A 169 9.95 18.13 2.25
N ALA A 170 10.68 18.12 3.39
CA ALA A 170 10.14 17.75 4.69
C ALA A 170 9.00 18.65 5.14
N LEU A 171 9.17 19.97 5.02
CA LEU A 171 8.13 20.94 5.37
C LEU A 171 6.90 20.78 4.47
N LYS A 172 7.09 20.58 3.18
CA LYS A 172 6.01 20.35 2.22
C LYS A 172 5.24 19.07 2.56
N TYR A 173 5.95 17.95 2.83
CA TYR A 173 5.36 16.71 3.30
C TYR A 173 4.56 16.93 4.58
N PHE A 174 5.17 17.58 5.59
CA PHE A 174 4.54 17.86 6.87
C PHE A 174 3.25 18.67 6.71
N LEU A 175 3.28 19.80 5.98
CA LEU A 175 2.12 20.68 5.82
C LEU A 175 0.96 19.98 5.11
N TYR A 176 1.24 19.24 4.01
CA TYR A 176 0.19 18.50 3.29
C TYR A 176 -0.46 17.45 4.19
N THR A 177 0.35 16.66 4.88
CA THR A 177 -0.16 15.55 5.69
C THR A 177 -0.77 16.02 6.99
N PHE A 178 -0.21 17.04 7.67
CA PHE A 178 -0.77 17.62 8.88
C PHE A 178 -2.11 18.31 8.63
N LEU A 179 -2.22 19.11 7.55
CA LEU A 179 -3.48 19.77 7.23
C LEU A 179 -4.58 18.74 6.91
N SER A 180 -4.23 17.68 6.18
CA SER A 180 -5.18 16.61 5.88
C SER A 180 -5.62 15.85 7.12
N SER A 181 -4.71 15.58 8.05
CA SER A 181 -5.04 14.88 9.29
C SER A 181 -5.86 15.76 10.25
N ALA A 182 -5.65 17.07 10.27
CA ALA A 182 -6.50 17.98 11.03
C ALA A 182 -7.96 17.96 10.52
N ILE A 183 -8.15 17.90 9.20
CA ILE A 183 -9.48 17.73 8.59
C ILE A 183 -10.09 16.37 8.97
N LEU A 184 -9.30 15.29 8.96
CA LEU A 184 -9.72 13.97 9.40
C LEU A 184 -10.18 13.99 10.86
N LEU A 185 -9.43 14.64 11.74
CA LEU A 185 -9.78 14.74 13.16
C LEU A 185 -11.14 15.43 13.36
N VAL A 186 -11.39 16.51 12.63
CA VAL A 186 -12.71 17.19 12.68
C VAL A 186 -13.82 16.22 12.28
N GLY A 187 -13.61 15.41 11.22
CA GLY A 187 -14.56 14.38 10.81
C GLY A 187 -14.77 13.32 11.89
N ILE A 188 -13.70 12.82 12.52
CA ILE A 188 -13.76 11.82 13.60
C ILE A 188 -14.53 12.36 14.81
N LEU A 189 -14.25 13.60 15.22
CA LEU A 189 -14.95 14.24 16.36
C LEU A 189 -16.42 14.49 16.06
N TRP A 190 -16.75 14.93 14.84
CA TRP A 190 -18.14 15.07 14.40
C TRP A 190 -18.87 13.74 14.44
N LEU A 191 -18.25 12.69 13.93
CA LEU A 191 -18.83 11.34 13.94
C LEU A 191 -19.10 10.85 15.37
N TYR A 192 -18.14 11.04 16.27
CA TYR A 192 -18.32 10.75 17.70
C TYR A 192 -19.47 11.53 18.32
N ALA A 193 -19.60 12.82 18.00
CA ALA A 193 -20.69 13.67 18.52
C ALA A 193 -22.08 13.17 18.06
N GLN A 194 -22.17 12.51 16.89
CA GLN A 194 -23.42 11.94 16.39
C GLN A 194 -23.71 10.55 16.96
N THR A 195 -22.67 9.71 17.19
CA THR A 195 -22.82 8.28 17.46
C THR A 195 -22.44 7.87 18.89
N GLY A 196 -21.65 8.70 19.59
CA GLY A 196 -21.11 8.39 20.92
C GLY A 196 -20.01 7.33 20.94
N THR A 197 -19.52 6.87 19.79
CA THR A 197 -18.50 5.81 19.69
C THR A 197 -17.46 6.09 18.63
N PHE A 198 -16.22 5.59 18.85
CA PHE A 198 -15.15 5.53 17.86
C PHE A 198 -14.95 4.12 17.30
N ASP A 199 -15.66 3.12 17.82
CA ASP A 199 -15.49 1.72 17.51
C ASP A 199 -15.98 1.41 16.09
N LEU A 200 -15.08 0.94 15.21
CA LEU A 200 -15.37 0.71 13.80
C LEU A 200 -16.48 -0.32 13.56
N PRO A 201 -16.50 -1.49 14.22
CA PRO A 201 -17.61 -2.43 14.08
C PRO A 201 -18.98 -1.83 14.43
N ALA A 202 -19.04 -1.05 15.51
CA ALA A 202 -20.27 -0.36 15.92
C ALA A 202 -20.69 0.70 14.88
N LEU A 203 -19.74 1.49 14.38
CA LEU A 203 -19.99 2.49 13.34
C LEU A 203 -20.44 1.86 12.03
N THR A 204 -19.87 0.73 11.65
CA THR A 204 -20.27 -0.03 10.46
C THR A 204 -21.71 -0.54 10.59
N GLN A 205 -22.10 -1.01 11.77
CA GLN A 205 -23.48 -1.43 12.04
C GLN A 205 -24.47 -0.24 11.98
N LEU A 206 -24.09 0.92 12.55
CA LEU A 206 -24.89 2.15 12.47
C LEU A 206 -25.01 2.65 11.01
N ALA A 207 -23.96 2.50 10.21
CA ALA A 207 -24.02 2.82 8.78
C ALA A 207 -24.99 1.91 8.04
N ALA A 208 -24.96 0.59 8.31
CA ALA A 208 -25.86 -0.40 7.71
C ALA A 208 -27.35 -0.15 8.02
N THR A 209 -27.64 0.42 9.18
CA THR A 209 -29.01 0.76 9.60
C THR A 209 -29.40 2.22 9.31
N HIS A 210 -28.58 2.97 8.59
CA HIS A 210 -28.75 4.41 8.31
C HIS A 210 -28.96 5.25 9.59
N SER A 211 -28.36 4.83 10.71
CA SER A 211 -28.57 5.40 12.04
C SER A 211 -27.42 6.31 12.51
N ILE A 212 -26.44 6.63 11.65
CA ILE A 212 -25.32 7.49 12.04
C ILE A 212 -25.78 8.91 12.35
N SER A 213 -26.57 9.51 11.47
CA SER A 213 -27.11 10.87 11.65
C SER A 213 -28.26 11.14 10.70
N THR A 214 -29.24 11.90 11.18
CA THR A 214 -30.32 12.45 10.34
C THR A 214 -29.88 13.68 9.53
N ASN A 215 -28.74 14.28 9.87
CA ASN A 215 -28.16 15.41 9.15
C ASN A 215 -27.38 14.94 7.92
N SER A 216 -28.05 14.82 6.79
CA SER A 216 -27.45 14.37 5.52
C SER A 216 -26.28 15.25 5.06
N THR A 217 -26.37 16.57 5.21
CA THR A 217 -25.29 17.51 4.87
C THR A 217 -24.08 17.31 5.74
N GLY A 218 -24.26 17.16 7.06
CA GLY A 218 -23.18 16.87 8.00
C GLY A 218 -22.48 15.55 7.68
N LEU A 219 -23.26 14.51 7.36
CA LEU A 219 -22.73 13.19 6.97
C LEU A 219 -21.90 13.28 5.67
N TRP A 220 -22.36 14.04 4.67
CA TRP A 220 -21.61 14.31 3.46
C TRP A 220 -20.29 15.05 3.73
N LEU A 221 -20.32 16.12 4.53
CA LEU A 221 -19.11 16.87 4.89
C LEU A 221 -18.12 16.00 5.67
N CYS A 222 -18.60 15.14 6.57
CA CYS A 222 -17.77 14.19 7.30
C CYS A 222 -17.14 13.17 6.36
N SER A 223 -17.90 12.58 5.45
CA SER A 223 -17.39 11.66 4.42
C SER A 223 -16.32 12.31 3.55
N LEU A 224 -16.53 13.56 3.12
CA LEU A 224 -15.54 14.33 2.34
C LEU A 224 -14.29 14.66 3.16
N ALA A 225 -14.41 14.89 4.47
CA ALA A 225 -13.26 15.10 5.36
C ALA A 225 -12.38 13.85 5.44
N PHE A 226 -12.98 12.66 5.59
CA PHE A 226 -12.26 11.37 5.57
C PHE A 226 -11.61 11.13 4.21
N LEU A 227 -12.39 11.17 3.15
CA LEU A 227 -11.89 10.92 1.79
C LEU A 227 -10.83 11.93 1.37
N GLY A 228 -10.99 13.22 1.68
CA GLY A 228 -10.01 14.27 1.39
C GLY A 228 -8.69 14.06 2.12
N ALA A 229 -8.74 13.66 3.40
CA ALA A 229 -7.54 13.33 4.16
C ALA A 229 -6.80 12.12 3.56
N PHE A 230 -7.54 11.07 3.21
CA PHE A 230 -6.96 9.89 2.57
C PHE A 230 -6.44 10.18 1.16
N ALA A 231 -7.12 11.04 0.40
CA ALA A 231 -6.71 11.48 -0.93
C ALA A 231 -5.36 12.19 -0.95
N VAL A 232 -5.02 12.96 0.09
CA VAL A 232 -3.68 13.54 0.26
C VAL A 232 -2.64 12.44 0.49
N LYS A 233 -2.94 11.45 1.31
CA LYS A 233 -2.01 10.37 1.67
C LYS A 233 -1.85 9.35 0.53
N VAL A 234 -2.88 9.12 -0.29
CA VAL A 234 -2.84 8.31 -1.54
C VAL A 234 -2.08 9.03 -2.66
N PRO A 235 -1.70 10.23 -2.53
CA PRO A 235 -1.41 11.34 -3.43
C PRO A 235 -2.26 11.38 -4.71
N ILE A 236 -3.59 11.43 -4.57
CA ILE A 236 -4.50 11.57 -5.71
C ILE A 236 -4.29 12.92 -6.40
N PHE A 237 -4.36 12.96 -7.74
CA PHE A 237 -4.37 14.23 -8.46
C PHE A 237 -5.59 15.10 -8.04
N PRO A 238 -5.40 16.41 -7.74
CA PRO A 238 -4.21 17.23 -7.78
C PRO A 238 -3.40 17.28 -6.45
N LEU A 239 -3.74 16.49 -5.43
CA LEU A 239 -3.18 16.57 -4.08
C LEU A 239 -1.79 15.88 -3.93
N HIS A 240 -1.19 15.42 -5.03
CA HIS A 240 0.07 14.66 -5.07
C HIS A 240 1.35 15.49 -4.98
N GLY A 241 1.24 16.83 -4.91
CA GLY A 241 2.39 17.72 -5.06
C GLY A 241 3.55 17.51 -4.07
N TRP A 242 3.32 16.87 -2.94
CA TRP A 242 4.35 16.55 -1.95
C TRP A 242 5.16 15.29 -2.28
N LEU A 243 4.55 14.33 -3.01
CA LEU A 243 5.09 12.96 -3.18
C LEU A 243 6.47 12.95 -3.84
N SER A 244 6.58 13.54 -5.02
CA SER A 244 7.84 13.52 -5.81
C SER A 244 9.01 14.14 -5.05
N ASP A 245 8.78 15.26 -4.35
CA ASP A 245 9.83 15.93 -3.56
C ASP A 245 10.21 15.10 -2.32
N ALA A 246 9.21 14.57 -1.59
CA ALA A 246 9.44 13.74 -0.42
C ALA A 246 10.19 12.45 -0.78
N VAL A 247 9.75 11.75 -1.85
CA VAL A 247 10.39 10.52 -2.32
C VAL A 247 11.82 10.79 -2.81
N ALA A 248 12.04 11.88 -3.55
CA ALA A 248 13.37 12.22 -4.06
C ALA A 248 14.38 12.47 -2.93
N GLU A 249 13.95 13.03 -1.82
CA GLU A 249 14.83 13.38 -0.69
C GLU A 249 14.91 12.28 0.37
N ALA A 250 13.81 11.58 0.69
CA ALA A 250 13.76 10.63 1.81
C ALA A 250 14.77 9.49 1.69
N PRO A 251 15.27 8.95 2.82
CA PRO A 251 16.05 7.71 2.82
C PRO A 251 15.25 6.56 2.21
N THR A 252 15.91 5.71 1.44
CA THR A 252 15.29 4.58 0.72
C THR A 252 14.44 3.70 1.64
N ALA A 253 14.96 3.32 2.81
CA ALA A 253 14.25 2.48 3.76
C ALA A 253 12.91 3.09 4.23
N ALA A 254 12.88 4.41 4.46
CA ALA A 254 11.65 5.10 4.89
C ALA A 254 10.60 5.12 3.79
N VAL A 255 11.02 5.32 2.54
CA VAL A 255 10.13 5.30 1.37
C VAL A 255 9.50 3.92 1.19
N MET A 256 10.29 2.85 1.25
CA MET A 256 9.80 1.46 1.11
C MET A 256 8.70 1.11 2.10
N VAL A 257 8.81 1.55 3.34
CA VAL A 257 7.84 1.20 4.39
C VAL A 257 6.56 2.01 4.25
N LEU A 258 6.65 3.30 3.93
CA LEU A 258 5.52 4.24 4.02
C LEU A 258 4.68 4.34 2.74
N VAL A 259 5.33 4.40 1.57
CA VAL A 259 4.68 4.87 0.33
C VAL A 259 3.65 3.89 -0.20
N GLY A 260 2.52 4.42 -0.68
CA GLY A 260 1.52 3.73 -1.50
C GLY A 260 0.47 2.90 -0.75
N LYS A 261 0.58 2.66 0.55
CA LYS A 261 -0.26 1.66 1.24
C LYS A 261 -1.33 2.26 2.17
N LEU A 262 -0.95 3.27 2.96
CA LEU A 262 -1.77 3.78 4.05
C LEU A 262 -3.10 4.35 3.61
N GLY A 263 -3.08 5.27 2.64
CA GLY A 263 -4.29 5.96 2.22
C GLY A 263 -5.27 5.02 1.50
N LEU A 264 -4.77 4.09 0.68
CA LEU A 264 -5.57 3.08 -0.02
C LEU A 264 -6.27 2.14 0.97
N TYR A 265 -5.51 1.63 1.96
CA TYR A 265 -6.08 0.87 3.07
C TYR A 265 -7.18 1.66 3.80
N SER A 266 -6.91 2.92 4.09
CA SER A 266 -7.84 3.77 4.86
C SER A 266 -9.14 4.06 4.13
N ILE A 267 -9.11 4.23 2.81
CA ILE A 267 -10.32 4.34 1.99
C ILE A 267 -11.16 3.07 2.09
N LEU A 268 -10.56 1.89 1.89
CA LEU A 268 -11.26 0.61 1.99
C LEU A 268 -11.79 0.36 3.40
N ARG A 269 -10.96 0.63 4.42
CA ARG A 269 -11.29 0.33 5.82
C ARG A 269 -12.36 1.25 6.40
N PHE A 270 -12.25 2.56 6.16
CA PHE A 270 -13.10 3.54 6.83
C PHE A 270 -14.12 4.19 5.91
N SER A 271 -13.72 4.65 4.70
CA SER A 271 -14.68 5.31 3.82
C SER A 271 -15.78 4.35 3.35
N PHE A 272 -15.42 3.11 3.01
CA PHE A 272 -16.41 2.13 2.55
C PHE A 272 -17.27 1.59 3.68
N SER A 273 -16.70 1.36 4.86
CA SER A 273 -17.43 0.78 5.99
C SER A 273 -18.38 1.78 6.68
N ILE A 274 -17.98 3.07 6.74
CA ILE A 274 -18.74 4.10 7.49
C ILE A 274 -19.62 4.94 6.55
N PHE A 275 -19.19 5.18 5.32
CA PHE A 275 -19.86 6.06 4.34
C PHE A 275 -20.12 5.35 3.02
N PRO A 276 -20.83 4.21 3.00
CA PRO A 276 -21.02 3.40 1.79
C PRO A 276 -21.76 4.16 0.68
N GLU A 277 -22.82 4.88 1.00
CA GLU A 277 -23.62 5.64 0.03
C GLU A 277 -22.82 6.80 -0.59
N GLN A 278 -22.13 7.58 0.26
CA GLN A 278 -21.31 8.70 -0.17
C GLN A 278 -20.14 8.22 -1.05
N SER A 279 -19.50 7.11 -0.65
CA SER A 279 -18.42 6.49 -1.42
C SER A 279 -18.87 6.04 -2.80
N ARG A 280 -20.08 5.45 -2.90
CA ARG A 280 -20.67 5.04 -4.17
C ARG A 280 -21.02 6.24 -5.04
N HIS A 281 -21.58 7.29 -4.47
CA HIS A 281 -21.96 8.49 -5.22
C HIS A 281 -20.75 9.22 -5.82
N ILE A 282 -19.62 9.24 -5.11
CA ILE A 282 -18.38 9.88 -5.58
C ILE A 282 -17.55 8.96 -6.50
N ALA A 283 -17.90 7.68 -6.63
CA ALA A 283 -17.15 6.70 -7.39
C ALA A 283 -16.84 7.11 -8.84
N PRO A 284 -17.79 7.69 -9.63
CA PRO A 284 -17.48 8.13 -11.00
C PRO A 284 -16.33 9.15 -11.04
N LEU A 285 -16.28 10.08 -10.09
CA LEU A 285 -15.19 11.06 -9.98
C LEU A 285 -13.87 10.37 -9.62
N MET A 286 -13.89 9.43 -8.66
CA MET A 286 -12.68 8.72 -8.23
C MET A 286 -12.12 7.82 -9.32
N ILE A 287 -12.99 7.15 -10.10
CA ILE A 287 -12.61 6.37 -11.29
C ILE A 287 -11.94 7.28 -12.34
N ALA A 288 -12.53 8.44 -12.62
CA ALA A 288 -11.98 9.40 -13.56
C ALA A 288 -10.61 9.93 -13.11
N LEU A 289 -10.48 10.31 -11.82
CA LEU A 289 -9.22 10.77 -11.25
C LEU A 289 -8.17 9.65 -11.23
N GLY A 290 -8.56 8.41 -10.95
CA GLY A 290 -7.71 7.23 -11.03
C GLY A 290 -7.19 7.02 -12.46
N ALA A 291 -8.06 6.92 -13.44
CA ALA A 291 -7.68 6.73 -14.84
C ALA A 291 -6.79 7.87 -15.38
N PHE A 292 -7.13 9.13 -15.05
CA PHE A 292 -6.31 10.28 -15.39
C PHE A 292 -4.93 10.22 -14.70
N GLY A 293 -4.90 9.89 -13.41
CA GLY A 293 -3.68 9.83 -12.61
C GLY A 293 -2.68 8.79 -13.13
N VAL A 294 -3.15 7.64 -13.66
CA VAL A 294 -2.29 6.62 -14.29
C VAL A 294 -1.53 7.23 -15.46
N VAL A 295 -2.24 7.86 -16.40
CA VAL A 295 -1.63 8.46 -17.60
C VAL A 295 -0.74 9.66 -17.22
N TYR A 296 -1.24 10.53 -16.37
CA TYR A 296 -0.51 11.71 -15.89
C TYR A 296 0.80 11.32 -15.20
N GLY A 297 0.77 10.37 -14.28
CA GLY A 297 1.96 9.86 -13.59
C GLY A 297 2.98 9.28 -14.56
N ALA A 298 2.53 8.46 -15.51
CA ALA A 298 3.39 7.84 -16.52
C ALA A 298 4.02 8.85 -17.47
N LEU A 299 3.27 9.85 -17.95
CA LEU A 299 3.79 10.90 -18.83
C LEU A 299 4.84 11.76 -18.12
N ILE A 300 4.64 12.10 -16.85
CA ILE A 300 5.65 12.85 -16.10
C ILE A 300 6.86 11.96 -15.81
N ALA A 301 6.68 10.69 -15.48
CA ALA A 301 7.79 9.76 -15.26
C ALA A 301 8.68 9.65 -16.51
N LEU A 302 8.09 9.62 -17.71
CA LEU A 302 8.79 9.51 -18.99
C LEU A 302 9.78 10.67 -19.25
N VAL A 303 9.49 11.87 -18.76
CA VAL A 303 10.34 13.06 -18.98
C VAL A 303 11.34 13.32 -17.84
N GLN A 304 11.31 12.51 -16.78
CA GLN A 304 12.25 12.68 -15.66
C GLN A 304 13.68 12.31 -16.06
N LYS A 305 14.62 13.05 -15.50
CA LYS A 305 16.06 12.80 -15.64
C LYS A 305 16.67 12.19 -14.37
N ASP A 306 16.03 12.40 -13.23
CA ASP A 306 16.41 11.84 -11.92
C ASP A 306 15.62 10.56 -11.66
N LEU A 307 16.33 9.45 -11.46
CA LEU A 307 15.76 8.10 -11.25
C LEU A 307 14.80 8.05 -10.06
N LYS A 308 15.10 8.77 -8.99
CA LYS A 308 14.29 8.73 -7.79
C LYS A 308 13.02 9.58 -7.94
N ARG A 309 13.07 10.68 -8.71
CA ARG A 309 11.87 11.43 -9.11
C ARG A 309 11.01 10.62 -10.08
N LEU A 310 11.63 9.91 -11.02
CA LEU A 310 10.92 8.97 -11.90
C LEU A 310 10.14 7.95 -11.06
N ALA A 311 10.80 7.31 -10.07
CA ALA A 311 10.16 6.37 -9.17
C ALA A 311 8.98 6.98 -8.39
N GLY A 312 9.10 8.23 -7.93
CA GLY A 312 8.00 8.93 -7.27
C GLY A 312 6.77 9.14 -8.17
N HIS A 313 6.98 9.43 -9.46
CA HIS A 313 5.87 9.55 -10.41
C HIS A 313 5.34 8.18 -10.88
N ALA A 314 6.18 7.16 -10.92
CA ALA A 314 5.74 5.79 -11.11
C ALA A 314 4.77 5.35 -10.01
N VAL A 315 5.11 5.59 -8.74
CA VAL A 315 4.20 5.35 -7.59
C VAL A 315 2.86 6.08 -7.79
N LEU A 316 2.87 7.35 -8.24
CA LEU A 316 1.64 8.09 -8.51
C LEU A 316 0.74 7.36 -9.53
N GLY A 317 1.31 6.84 -10.61
CA GLY A 317 0.59 6.06 -11.61
C GLY A 317 -0.02 4.79 -11.02
N HIS A 318 0.77 4.01 -10.26
CA HIS A 318 0.30 2.75 -9.67
C HIS A 318 -0.79 2.96 -8.60
N VAL A 319 -0.62 3.91 -7.67
CA VAL A 319 -1.65 4.18 -6.66
C VAL A 319 -2.94 4.73 -7.29
N SER A 320 -2.84 5.42 -8.44
CA SER A 320 -4.00 5.87 -9.21
C SER A 320 -4.75 4.71 -9.86
N LEU A 321 -4.05 3.70 -10.38
CA LEU A 321 -4.66 2.48 -10.89
C LEU A 321 -5.35 1.68 -9.77
N ILE A 322 -4.71 1.58 -8.60
CA ILE A 322 -5.31 0.94 -7.43
C ILE A 322 -6.57 1.68 -6.98
N LEU A 323 -6.52 3.02 -6.93
CA LEU A 323 -7.68 3.85 -6.62
C LEU A 323 -8.86 3.58 -7.57
N LEU A 324 -8.60 3.48 -8.87
CA LEU A 324 -9.61 3.12 -9.87
C LEU A 324 -10.23 1.77 -9.50
N GLY A 325 -9.42 0.75 -9.20
CA GLY A 325 -9.89 -0.58 -8.80
C GLY A 325 -10.79 -0.55 -7.56
N ILE A 326 -10.40 0.21 -6.53
CA ILE A 326 -11.18 0.39 -5.28
C ILE A 326 -12.60 0.88 -5.61
N PHE A 327 -12.74 1.93 -6.40
CA PHE A 327 -14.02 2.58 -6.65
C PHE A 327 -14.87 1.92 -7.76
N THR A 328 -14.44 0.79 -8.32
CA THR A 328 -15.29 0.01 -9.22
C THR A 328 -16.48 -0.64 -8.51
N PHE A 329 -16.38 -0.90 -7.21
CA PHE A 329 -17.33 -1.69 -6.41
C PHE A 329 -17.64 -3.06 -7.03
N THR A 330 -16.67 -3.63 -7.75
CA THR A 330 -16.71 -5.01 -8.24
C THR A 330 -15.76 -5.86 -7.41
N ILE A 331 -16.08 -7.14 -7.24
CA ILE A 331 -15.20 -8.06 -6.49
C ILE A 331 -13.80 -8.05 -7.12
N SER A 332 -13.71 -8.27 -8.43
CA SER A 332 -12.42 -8.29 -9.14
C SER A 332 -11.63 -6.99 -8.98
N GLY A 333 -12.32 -5.83 -9.02
CA GLY A 333 -11.65 -4.54 -8.88
C GLY A 333 -11.12 -4.28 -7.47
N VAL A 334 -11.90 -4.62 -6.43
CA VAL A 334 -11.50 -4.45 -5.04
C VAL A 334 -10.41 -5.46 -4.65
N ASP A 335 -10.55 -6.73 -5.03
CA ASP A 335 -9.54 -7.77 -4.81
C ASP A 335 -8.23 -7.42 -5.52
N GLY A 336 -8.34 -7.00 -6.77
CA GLY A 336 -7.20 -6.51 -7.55
C GLY A 336 -6.51 -5.32 -6.90
N ALA A 337 -7.27 -4.38 -6.35
CA ALA A 337 -6.74 -3.20 -5.67
C ALA A 337 -6.01 -3.59 -4.36
N ILE A 338 -6.56 -4.50 -3.55
CA ILE A 338 -5.90 -4.99 -2.34
C ILE A 338 -4.60 -5.72 -2.72
N PHE A 339 -4.65 -6.61 -3.71
CA PHE A 339 -3.48 -7.35 -4.18
C PHE A 339 -2.41 -6.41 -4.77
N ALA A 340 -2.82 -5.42 -5.58
CA ALA A 340 -1.91 -4.42 -6.15
C ALA A 340 -1.27 -3.53 -5.07
N THR A 341 -1.96 -3.27 -3.96
CA THR A 341 -1.38 -2.55 -2.82
C THR A 341 -0.23 -3.34 -2.17
N LEU A 342 -0.34 -4.68 -2.11
CA LEU A 342 0.77 -5.55 -1.68
C LEU A 342 1.92 -5.52 -2.69
N ASN A 343 1.60 -5.58 -3.99
CA ASN A 343 2.59 -5.51 -5.06
C ASN A 343 3.41 -4.22 -5.02
N GLU A 344 2.75 -3.08 -4.77
CA GLU A 344 3.43 -1.79 -4.60
C GLU A 344 4.45 -1.83 -3.44
N GLY A 345 4.14 -2.54 -2.36
CA GLY A 345 5.09 -2.75 -1.27
C GLY A 345 6.27 -3.64 -1.64
N ILE A 346 6.06 -4.67 -2.45
CA ILE A 346 7.09 -5.66 -2.83
C ILE A 346 7.90 -5.14 -4.00
N SER A 347 7.26 -4.88 -5.13
CA SER A 347 7.94 -4.47 -6.38
C SER A 347 8.46 -3.04 -6.30
N GLY A 348 7.65 -2.10 -5.79
CA GLY A 348 8.08 -0.72 -5.51
C GLY A 348 9.17 -0.67 -4.44
N GLY A 349 9.04 -1.48 -3.38
CA GLY A 349 10.08 -1.62 -2.36
C GLY A 349 11.42 -2.07 -2.93
N ALA A 350 11.44 -3.15 -3.73
CA ALA A 350 12.65 -3.63 -4.41
C ALA A 350 13.21 -2.59 -5.39
N PHE A 351 12.35 -1.89 -6.10
CA PHE A 351 12.76 -0.82 -7.02
C PHE A 351 13.49 0.30 -6.29
N PHE A 352 12.95 0.79 -5.17
CA PHE A 352 13.63 1.79 -4.36
C PHE A 352 14.95 1.26 -3.77
N MET A 353 15.02 -0.01 -3.35
CA MET A 353 16.26 -0.62 -2.88
C MET A 353 17.32 -0.62 -3.96
N LEU A 354 17.00 -1.05 -5.17
CA LEU A 354 17.92 -1.09 -6.31
C LEU A 354 18.40 0.32 -6.69
N LEU A 355 17.53 1.33 -6.67
CA LEU A 355 17.92 2.73 -6.83
C LEU A 355 18.87 3.20 -5.73
N GLY A 356 18.61 2.81 -4.48
CA GLY A 356 19.49 3.11 -3.34
C GLY A 356 20.89 2.50 -3.52
N LEU A 357 20.97 1.26 -4.00
CA LEU A 357 22.23 0.56 -4.27
C LEU A 357 23.02 1.19 -5.43
N LEU A 358 22.35 1.65 -6.47
CA LEU A 358 23.01 2.41 -7.54
C LEU A 358 23.58 3.73 -7.00
N TYR A 359 22.84 4.42 -6.15
CA TYR A 359 23.30 5.64 -5.52
C TYR A 359 24.49 5.40 -4.57
N GLU A 360 24.49 4.32 -3.80
CA GLU A 360 25.62 3.95 -2.92
C GLU A 360 26.92 3.81 -3.71
N ARG A 361 26.85 3.31 -4.96
CA ARG A 361 28.00 3.09 -5.82
C ARG A 361 28.46 4.33 -6.58
N TYR A 362 27.50 5.11 -7.08
CA TYR A 362 27.82 6.19 -8.05
C TYR A 362 27.49 7.60 -7.55
N HIS A 363 26.84 7.74 -6.39
CA HIS A 363 26.45 9.01 -5.74
C HIS A 363 25.65 9.97 -6.62
N THR A 364 24.86 9.43 -7.56
CA THR A 364 23.98 10.21 -8.44
C THR A 364 22.69 9.46 -8.71
N TYR A 365 21.63 10.18 -9.05
CA TYR A 365 20.40 9.64 -9.64
C TYR A 365 20.17 10.18 -11.05
N ASP A 366 21.07 11.01 -11.59
CA ASP A 366 20.94 11.52 -12.95
C ASP A 366 21.20 10.40 -13.96
N MET A 367 20.16 10.01 -14.71
CA MET A 367 20.24 8.94 -15.71
C MET A 367 21.28 9.20 -16.80
N ARG A 368 21.62 10.47 -17.09
CA ARG A 368 22.59 10.84 -18.12
C ARG A 368 24.04 10.51 -17.74
N GLU A 369 24.29 10.30 -16.46
CA GLU A 369 25.60 9.92 -15.92
C GLU A 369 25.87 8.41 -16.03
N TYR A 370 24.80 7.62 -16.26
CA TYR A 370 24.82 6.16 -16.35
C TYR A 370 24.95 5.69 -17.81
N GLY A 371 25.13 4.39 -18.00
CA GLY A 371 25.19 3.66 -19.27
C GLY A 371 26.08 2.44 -19.13
N GLY A 372 25.80 1.37 -19.87
CA GLY A 372 26.67 0.20 -20.01
C GLY A 372 26.90 -0.62 -18.73
N LEU A 373 26.04 -0.53 -17.74
CA LEU A 373 26.22 -1.20 -16.45
C LEU A 373 26.01 -2.72 -16.51
N ALA A 374 25.35 -3.25 -17.55
CA ALA A 374 24.98 -4.66 -17.63
C ALA A 374 26.20 -5.61 -17.55
N THR A 375 27.33 -5.19 -18.08
CA THR A 375 28.60 -5.96 -18.04
C THR A 375 29.34 -5.86 -16.71
N LYS A 376 29.13 -4.77 -15.96
CA LYS A 376 29.84 -4.50 -14.69
C LYS A 376 29.07 -4.99 -13.46
N LEU A 377 27.73 -4.95 -13.50
CA LEU A 377 26.84 -5.22 -12.38
C LEU A 377 25.75 -6.22 -12.78
N PRO A 378 26.08 -7.45 -13.22
CA PRO A 378 25.12 -8.38 -13.77
C PRO A 378 24.00 -8.77 -12.78
N TRP A 379 24.28 -8.91 -11.49
CA TRP A 379 23.27 -9.23 -10.49
C TRP A 379 22.30 -8.07 -10.24
N ILE A 380 22.82 -6.84 -10.08
CA ILE A 380 21.97 -5.65 -9.93
C ILE A 380 21.04 -5.52 -11.14
N VAL A 381 21.59 -5.66 -12.36
CA VAL A 381 20.81 -5.53 -13.59
C VAL A 381 19.75 -6.62 -13.70
N THR A 382 20.07 -7.87 -13.38
CA THR A 382 19.11 -8.98 -13.41
C THR A 382 17.96 -8.71 -12.45
N MET A 383 18.25 -8.35 -11.19
CA MET A 383 17.20 -8.05 -10.20
C MET A 383 16.39 -6.81 -10.58
N TYR A 384 17.05 -5.82 -11.18
CA TYR A 384 16.39 -4.61 -11.65
C TYR A 384 15.42 -4.90 -12.81
N VAL A 385 15.83 -5.72 -13.76
CA VAL A 385 14.98 -6.13 -14.89
C VAL A 385 13.78 -6.92 -14.40
N VAL A 386 13.97 -7.92 -13.50
CA VAL A 386 12.85 -8.68 -12.92
C VAL A 386 11.88 -7.75 -12.18
N THR A 387 12.41 -6.82 -11.37
CA THR A 387 11.58 -5.85 -10.64
C THR A 387 10.81 -4.94 -11.60
N ALA A 388 11.46 -4.43 -12.65
CA ALA A 388 10.83 -3.58 -13.65
C ALA A 388 9.74 -4.33 -14.44
N LEU A 389 9.98 -5.58 -14.81
CA LEU A 389 8.99 -6.43 -15.48
C LEU A 389 7.79 -6.72 -14.54
N SER A 390 8.03 -6.84 -13.24
CA SER A 390 6.96 -6.95 -12.24
C SER A 390 6.13 -5.65 -12.18
N ILE A 391 6.76 -4.50 -12.19
CA ILE A 391 6.10 -3.18 -12.18
C ILE A 391 5.31 -2.92 -13.47
N VAL A 392 5.78 -3.43 -14.59
CA VAL A 392 5.09 -3.34 -15.91
C VAL A 392 3.91 -4.32 -16.03
N GLY A 393 3.76 -5.23 -15.09
CA GLY A 393 2.68 -6.22 -15.12
C GLY A 393 2.94 -7.37 -16.11
N LEU A 394 4.17 -7.90 -16.16
CA LEU A 394 4.44 -9.08 -16.98
C LEU A 394 3.75 -10.33 -16.38
N PRO A 395 3.03 -11.15 -17.18
CA PRO A 395 2.48 -12.43 -16.72
C PRO A 395 3.53 -13.29 -15.98
N MET A 396 3.10 -14.05 -14.99
CA MET A 396 3.89 -14.82 -14.03
C MET A 396 4.55 -13.99 -12.91
N LEU A 397 4.44 -12.67 -12.93
CA LEU A 397 4.86 -11.80 -11.84
C LEU A 397 3.65 -11.20 -11.12
N ASN A 398 3.84 -10.83 -9.86
CA ASN A 398 2.76 -10.33 -9.00
C ASN A 398 2.04 -9.10 -9.59
N GLY A 399 2.74 -8.18 -10.26
CA GLY A 399 2.16 -6.98 -10.85
C GLY A 399 1.00 -7.27 -11.78
N PHE A 400 1.16 -8.27 -12.68
CA PHE A 400 0.13 -8.67 -13.62
C PHE A 400 -1.20 -9.05 -12.95
N VAL A 401 -1.14 -9.82 -11.87
CA VAL A 401 -2.36 -10.30 -11.20
C VAL A 401 -3.21 -9.13 -10.69
N GLY A 402 -2.58 -8.18 -9.98
CA GLY A 402 -3.28 -7.03 -9.46
C GLY A 402 -3.83 -6.11 -10.56
N GLU A 403 -3.01 -5.76 -11.55
CA GLU A 403 -3.41 -4.88 -12.65
C GLU A 403 -4.51 -5.49 -13.50
N PHE A 404 -4.40 -6.78 -13.84
CA PHE A 404 -5.40 -7.49 -14.62
C PHE A 404 -6.76 -7.53 -13.91
N LEU A 405 -6.78 -7.82 -12.62
CA LEU A 405 -8.02 -7.83 -11.82
C LEU A 405 -8.64 -6.44 -11.72
N VAL A 406 -7.83 -5.39 -11.50
CA VAL A 406 -8.31 -4.00 -11.48
C VAL A 406 -8.95 -3.60 -12.82
N LEU A 407 -8.26 -3.87 -13.93
CA LEU A 407 -8.78 -3.53 -15.26
C LEU A 407 -10.04 -4.34 -15.61
N SER A 408 -10.05 -5.65 -15.27
CA SER A 408 -11.22 -6.51 -15.45
C SER A 408 -12.40 -6.00 -14.62
N GLY A 409 -12.18 -5.64 -13.35
CA GLY A 409 -13.20 -5.06 -12.50
C GLY A 409 -13.71 -3.70 -13.00
N SER A 410 -12.82 -2.89 -13.57
CA SER A 410 -13.19 -1.60 -14.18
C SER A 410 -14.10 -1.78 -15.40
N MET A 411 -13.91 -2.82 -16.20
CA MET A 411 -14.80 -3.14 -17.31
C MET A 411 -16.19 -3.60 -16.86
N GLN A 412 -16.29 -4.20 -15.68
CA GLN A 412 -17.55 -4.70 -15.11
C GLN A 412 -18.29 -3.61 -14.29
N ALA A 413 -17.64 -2.49 -14.00
CA ALA A 413 -18.20 -1.48 -13.11
C ALA A 413 -19.43 -0.79 -13.73
N ILE A 414 -20.59 -0.91 -13.05
CA ILE A 414 -21.87 -0.31 -13.45
C ILE A 414 -21.78 1.23 -13.49
N PHE A 415 -20.96 1.82 -12.63
CA PHE A 415 -20.79 3.28 -12.53
C PHE A 415 -19.86 3.87 -13.58
N ALA A 416 -19.05 3.02 -14.22
CA ALA A 416 -18.22 3.40 -15.35
C ALA A 416 -18.99 3.28 -16.66
N HIS A 417 -20.12 3.99 -16.80
CA HIS A 417 -20.93 4.01 -18.04
C HIS A 417 -20.13 4.26 -19.32
N HIS A 418 -18.84 4.45 -19.18
CA HIS A 418 -17.90 4.68 -20.27
C HIS A 418 -16.69 3.77 -20.15
N ILE A 419 -16.62 2.75 -20.98
CA ILE A 419 -15.42 1.96 -21.24
C ILE A 419 -14.16 2.84 -21.45
N GLY A 420 -14.37 4.12 -21.77
CA GLY A 420 -13.31 5.11 -21.95
C GLY A 420 -12.36 5.26 -20.77
N TRP A 421 -12.83 5.15 -19.52
CA TRP A 421 -11.93 5.23 -18.35
C TRP A 421 -11.03 4.02 -18.25
N THR A 422 -11.53 2.82 -18.52
CA THR A 422 -10.72 1.60 -18.58
C THR A 422 -9.71 1.65 -19.72
N VAL A 423 -10.11 2.12 -20.90
CA VAL A 423 -9.21 2.32 -22.05
C VAL A 423 -8.12 3.33 -21.70
N LEU A 424 -8.46 4.45 -21.07
CA LEU A 424 -7.50 5.45 -20.61
C LEU A 424 -6.51 4.86 -19.60
N ALA A 425 -6.98 4.13 -18.60
CA ALA A 425 -6.13 3.48 -17.61
C ALA A 425 -5.19 2.44 -18.26
N THR A 426 -5.69 1.63 -19.19
CA THR A 426 -4.89 0.65 -19.95
C THR A 426 -3.81 1.32 -20.78
N SER A 427 -4.10 2.49 -21.40
CA SER A 427 -3.07 3.26 -22.10
C SER A 427 -1.95 3.74 -21.17
N GLY A 428 -2.28 4.05 -19.92
CA GLY A 428 -1.31 4.39 -18.87
C GLY A 428 -0.39 3.21 -18.50
N VAL A 429 -0.90 1.98 -18.46
CA VAL A 429 -0.08 0.77 -18.27
C VAL A 429 0.93 0.59 -19.40
N ILE A 430 0.53 0.85 -20.66
CA ILE A 430 1.45 0.82 -21.81
C ILE A 430 2.54 1.90 -21.66
N LEU A 431 2.18 3.09 -21.18
CA LEU A 431 3.15 4.15 -20.90
C LEU A 431 4.10 3.77 -19.75
N THR A 432 3.62 3.01 -18.76
CA THR A 432 4.48 2.46 -17.69
C THR A 432 5.56 1.55 -18.26
N ALA A 433 5.21 0.64 -19.17
CA ALA A 433 6.18 -0.17 -19.89
C ALA A 433 7.19 0.70 -20.66
N SER A 434 6.69 1.75 -21.31
CA SER A 434 7.53 2.63 -22.12
C SER A 434 8.61 3.34 -21.30
N TYR A 435 8.27 3.99 -20.16
CA TYR A 435 9.28 4.69 -19.36
C TYR A 435 10.22 3.72 -18.61
N MET A 436 9.72 2.57 -18.18
CA MET A 436 10.54 1.56 -17.50
C MET A 436 11.58 0.96 -18.45
N LEU A 437 11.18 0.53 -19.64
CA LEU A 437 12.10 -0.02 -20.63
C LEU A 437 13.10 1.03 -21.14
N TRP A 438 12.63 2.25 -21.35
CA TRP A 438 13.50 3.37 -21.72
C TRP A 438 14.56 3.68 -20.65
N MET A 439 14.17 3.65 -19.37
CA MET A 439 15.08 3.83 -18.25
C MET A 439 16.11 2.69 -18.17
N ILE A 440 15.66 1.42 -18.31
CA ILE A 440 16.54 0.24 -18.33
C ILE A 440 17.56 0.38 -19.46
N GLN A 441 17.12 0.72 -20.66
CA GLN A 441 18.00 0.90 -21.81
C GLN A 441 19.07 1.96 -21.53
N ARG A 442 18.69 3.09 -20.96
CA ARG A 442 19.63 4.20 -20.71
C ARG A 442 20.61 3.95 -19.58
N VAL A 443 20.16 3.26 -18.51
CA VAL A 443 20.98 3.07 -17.32
C VAL A 443 21.92 1.87 -17.47
N PHE A 444 21.44 0.78 -18.07
CA PHE A 444 22.16 -0.49 -18.04
C PHE A 444 22.81 -0.90 -19.37
N TYR A 445 22.31 -0.39 -20.48
CA TYR A 445 22.81 -0.75 -21.82
C TYR A 445 23.45 0.45 -22.53
N GLY A 446 24.03 0.19 -23.68
CA GLY A 446 24.77 1.17 -24.47
C GLY A 446 26.22 1.40 -24.00
N ASP A 447 26.78 2.53 -24.36
CA ASP A 447 28.16 2.90 -24.01
C ASP A 447 28.28 3.19 -22.50
N LEU A 448 29.48 2.96 -21.97
CA LEU A 448 29.76 3.18 -20.55
C LEU A 448 29.64 4.66 -20.20
N GLY A 449 28.73 4.99 -19.31
CA GLY A 449 28.48 6.35 -18.86
C GLY A 449 29.66 6.94 -18.08
N ARG A 450 29.61 8.27 -17.86
CA ARG A 450 30.69 9.01 -17.19
C ARG A 450 30.99 8.49 -15.78
N LYS A 451 29.97 8.24 -14.97
CA LYS A 451 30.15 7.77 -13.59
C LYS A 451 30.65 6.33 -13.53
N PRO A 452 30.05 5.36 -14.25
CA PRO A 452 30.57 4.00 -14.31
C PRO A 452 31.98 3.89 -14.91
N ALA A 453 32.39 4.81 -15.77
CA ALA A 453 33.76 4.86 -16.29
C ALA A 453 34.75 5.32 -15.22
N ALA A 454 34.38 6.30 -14.40
CA ALA A 454 35.25 6.93 -13.41
C ALA A 454 35.36 6.17 -12.08
N LEU A 455 34.36 5.41 -11.70
CA LEU A 455 34.30 4.75 -10.40
C LEU A 455 34.26 3.22 -10.56
N PRO A 456 35.14 2.47 -9.85
CA PRO A 456 35.02 1.03 -9.78
C PRO A 456 33.74 0.65 -9.04
N ALA A 457 32.99 -0.30 -9.57
CA ALA A 457 31.80 -0.82 -8.93
C ALA A 457 31.97 -2.31 -8.63
N VAL A 458 31.59 -2.67 -7.42
CA VAL A 458 31.42 -4.06 -7.00
C VAL A 458 29.95 -4.39 -7.12
N ASP A 459 29.62 -5.54 -7.71
CA ASP A 459 28.25 -6.02 -7.81
C ASP A 459 27.69 -6.36 -6.41
N LEU A 460 26.53 -6.97 -6.30
CA LEU A 460 25.86 -7.23 -5.03
C LEU A 460 26.75 -8.00 -4.05
N ASP A 461 26.82 -7.51 -2.82
CA ASP A 461 27.41 -8.25 -1.69
C ASP A 461 26.37 -9.20 -1.03
N ALA A 462 26.82 -10.05 -0.10
CA ALA A 462 25.96 -11.03 0.57
C ALA A 462 24.79 -10.37 1.33
N ARG A 463 25.01 -9.19 1.94
CA ARG A 463 23.98 -8.42 2.63
C ARG A 463 22.91 -7.91 1.67
N GLU A 464 23.32 -7.41 0.51
CA GLU A 464 22.44 -6.87 -0.51
C GLU A 464 21.63 -7.99 -1.19
N HIS A 465 22.26 -9.14 -1.45
CA HIS A 465 21.54 -10.35 -1.86
C HIS A 465 20.48 -10.75 -0.83
N LEU A 466 20.83 -10.80 0.46
CA LEU A 466 19.89 -11.13 1.53
C LEU A 466 18.71 -10.14 1.60
N ALA A 467 18.95 -8.87 1.27
CA ALA A 467 17.93 -7.85 1.27
C ALA A 467 16.99 -7.94 0.05
N LEU A 468 17.50 -8.27 -1.14
CA LEU A 468 16.73 -8.24 -2.39
C LEU A 468 16.01 -9.56 -2.70
N TRP A 469 16.67 -10.72 -2.48
CA TRP A 469 16.11 -12.02 -2.84
C TRP A 469 14.72 -12.30 -2.27
N PRO A 470 14.40 -11.97 -1.01
CA PRO A 470 13.05 -12.18 -0.49
C PRO A 470 11.98 -11.50 -1.33
N LEU A 471 12.23 -10.29 -1.81
CA LEU A 471 11.27 -9.55 -2.64
C LEU A 471 11.18 -10.13 -4.05
N ILE A 472 12.30 -10.51 -4.67
CA ILE A 472 12.33 -11.15 -5.99
C ILE A 472 11.58 -12.49 -5.97
N VAL A 473 11.82 -13.31 -4.94
CA VAL A 473 11.11 -14.59 -4.77
C VAL A 473 9.61 -14.37 -4.58
N LEU A 474 9.22 -13.36 -3.79
CA LEU A 474 7.81 -13.03 -3.59
C LEU A 474 7.14 -12.52 -4.87
N MET A 475 7.82 -11.74 -5.71
CA MET A 475 7.27 -11.33 -7.01
C MET A 475 6.88 -12.53 -7.88
N LEU A 476 7.75 -13.55 -7.94
CA LEU A 476 7.51 -14.78 -8.68
C LEU A 476 6.44 -15.65 -8.00
N ALA A 477 6.56 -15.85 -6.68
CA ALA A 477 5.63 -16.69 -5.93
C ALA A 477 4.20 -16.13 -5.97
N MET A 478 4.02 -14.83 -5.80
CA MET A 478 2.71 -14.18 -5.87
C MET A 478 2.15 -14.13 -7.30
N GLY A 479 3.00 -14.11 -8.31
CA GLY A 479 2.56 -14.19 -9.71
C GLY A 479 2.06 -15.58 -10.09
N VAL A 480 2.77 -16.63 -9.65
CA VAL A 480 2.47 -18.04 -10.03
C VAL A 480 1.45 -18.67 -9.08
N ALA A 481 1.58 -18.41 -7.77
CA ALA A 481 0.75 -19.00 -6.72
C ALA A 481 -0.20 -17.97 -6.09
N SER A 482 -0.68 -16.99 -6.85
CA SER A 482 -1.59 -15.92 -6.38
C SER A 482 -2.79 -16.42 -5.56
N PRO A 483 -3.40 -17.61 -5.82
CA PRO A 483 -4.52 -18.11 -5.01
C PRO A 483 -4.22 -18.23 -3.51
N TYR A 484 -2.96 -18.40 -3.13
CA TYR A 484 -2.59 -18.49 -1.72
C TYR A 484 -2.89 -17.16 -0.97
N TRP A 485 -2.52 -16.03 -1.56
CA TRP A 485 -2.78 -14.70 -0.99
C TRP A 485 -4.23 -14.29 -1.18
N MET A 486 -4.82 -14.64 -2.33
CA MET A 486 -6.20 -14.31 -2.67
C MET A 486 -7.21 -14.91 -1.71
N ARG A 487 -6.97 -16.07 -1.11
CA ARG A 487 -7.88 -16.70 -0.13
C ARG A 487 -8.35 -15.77 1.00
N ALA A 488 -7.46 -14.92 1.50
CA ALA A 488 -7.82 -13.95 2.52
C ALA A 488 -8.42 -12.67 1.90
N ILE A 489 -7.89 -12.25 0.74
CA ILE A 489 -8.30 -11.04 0.03
C ILE A 489 -9.74 -11.19 -0.47
N ASP A 490 -10.09 -12.31 -1.11
CA ASP A 490 -11.42 -12.59 -1.67
C ASP A 490 -12.54 -12.43 -0.64
N THR A 491 -12.30 -12.84 0.62
CA THR A 491 -13.29 -12.69 1.69
C THR A 491 -13.51 -11.22 2.04
N ALA A 492 -12.45 -10.43 2.11
CA ALA A 492 -12.53 -9.00 2.40
C ALA A 492 -13.10 -8.21 1.20
N GLY A 493 -12.65 -8.50 -0.01
CA GLY A 493 -13.13 -7.84 -1.23
C GLY A 493 -14.59 -8.12 -1.52
N SER A 494 -15.02 -9.36 -1.37
CA SER A 494 -16.43 -9.74 -1.51
C SER A 494 -17.32 -9.00 -0.49
N TYR A 495 -16.88 -8.90 0.76
CA TYR A 495 -17.59 -8.14 1.78
C TYR A 495 -17.68 -6.65 1.45
N LEU A 496 -16.56 -6.04 1.04
CA LEU A 496 -16.49 -4.62 0.72
C LEU A 496 -17.24 -4.27 -0.57
N ALA A 497 -17.24 -5.15 -1.58
CA ALA A 497 -17.90 -4.92 -2.85
C ALA A 497 -19.43 -5.21 -2.83
N GLN A 498 -19.85 -6.22 -2.06
CA GLN A 498 -21.22 -6.74 -2.06
C GLN A 498 -21.96 -6.54 -0.73
N SER A 499 -21.41 -5.84 0.24
CA SER A 499 -22.12 -5.56 1.49
C SER A 499 -23.56 -5.09 1.18
N PRO A 500 -24.59 -5.53 1.91
CA PRO A 500 -25.97 -5.07 1.74
C PRO A 500 -26.11 -3.55 1.75
N GLN A 501 -25.16 -2.88 2.41
CA GLN A 501 -24.99 -1.43 2.39
C GLN A 501 -24.76 -0.87 0.97
N PHE A 502 -24.24 -1.70 0.04
CA PHE A 502 -23.98 -1.33 -1.35
C PHE A 502 -25.00 -1.88 -2.35
N THR A 503 -25.91 -2.76 -1.91
CA THR A 503 -26.98 -3.24 -2.80
C THR A 503 -28.04 -2.14 -2.88
N PRO A 504 -28.34 -1.56 -4.06
CA PRO A 504 -29.47 -0.66 -4.17
C PRO A 504 -30.70 -1.43 -3.71
N ALA A 505 -31.54 -0.83 -2.85
CA ALA A 505 -32.89 -1.33 -2.68
C ALA A 505 -33.43 -1.49 -4.10
N ILE A 506 -33.66 -2.74 -4.51
CA ILE A 506 -34.29 -3.02 -5.80
C ILE A 506 -35.69 -2.44 -5.65
N THR A 507 -35.85 -1.16 -6.02
CA THR A 507 -37.15 -0.66 -6.44
C THR A 507 -37.41 -1.47 -7.70
N THR A 508 -38.17 -2.56 -7.54
CA THR A 508 -38.72 -3.30 -8.67
C THR A 508 -39.37 -2.29 -9.61
N PRO A 509 -38.80 -2.04 -10.80
CA PRO A 509 -39.59 -1.36 -11.82
C PRO A 509 -40.72 -2.32 -12.16
N ALA A 510 -41.93 -1.80 -12.27
CA ALA A 510 -43.13 -2.55 -12.67
C ALA A 510 -43.05 -3.11 -14.11
N ASP A 511 -41.87 -3.23 -14.70
CA ASP A 511 -41.62 -3.71 -16.07
C ASP A 511 -40.48 -4.76 -16.13
N ALA A 512 -40.61 -5.83 -15.32
CA ALA A 512 -39.71 -6.99 -15.46
C ALA A 512 -40.19 -8.01 -16.52
N SER A 513 -40.93 -7.57 -17.56
CA SER A 513 -41.49 -8.48 -18.59
C SER A 513 -40.62 -8.64 -19.84
N THR A 514 -39.38 -8.12 -19.91
CA THR A 514 -38.57 -8.15 -21.13
C THR A 514 -37.15 -8.79 -20.98
N TYR A 515 -36.92 -9.60 -19.96
CA TYR A 515 -35.70 -10.42 -20.00
C TYR A 515 -36.01 -11.77 -20.64
N VAL A 516 -35.70 -11.89 -21.93
CA VAL A 516 -35.65 -13.15 -22.68
C VAL A 516 -34.54 -13.99 -22.05
N THR A 517 -34.90 -15.06 -21.36
CA THR A 517 -33.94 -16.09 -20.91
C THR A 517 -33.26 -16.69 -22.15
N PRO A 518 -31.93 -16.79 -22.17
CA PRO A 518 -31.25 -17.54 -23.22
C PRO A 518 -31.73 -19.02 -23.20
N PRO A 519 -31.91 -19.66 -24.35
CA PRO A 519 -32.37 -21.05 -24.40
C PRO A 519 -31.36 -21.98 -23.70
N ALA A 520 -31.89 -22.82 -22.80
CA ALA A 520 -31.11 -23.85 -22.15
C ALA A 520 -30.48 -24.77 -23.19
N ILE A 521 -29.17 -24.93 -23.13
CA ILE A 521 -28.45 -25.93 -23.93
C ILE A 521 -28.84 -27.30 -23.38
N THR A 522 -29.78 -27.97 -24.08
CA THR A 522 -30.10 -29.37 -23.81
C THR A 522 -28.91 -30.25 -24.22
N ALA A 523 -28.23 -30.86 -23.27
CA ALA A 523 -27.26 -31.88 -23.53
C ALA A 523 -27.98 -33.08 -24.18
N SER A 524 -27.66 -33.38 -25.43
CA SER A 524 -28.10 -34.60 -26.12
C SER A 524 -27.36 -35.81 -25.51
N THR A 525 -28.12 -36.70 -24.90
CA THR A 525 -27.68 -38.03 -24.53
C THR A 525 -27.36 -38.87 -25.78
N PRO A 526 -26.23 -39.57 -25.86
CA PRO A 526 -25.98 -40.47 -26.97
C PRO A 526 -26.83 -41.74 -26.82
N THR A 527 -27.68 -42.00 -27.82
CA THR A 527 -28.40 -43.24 -28.01
C THR A 527 -27.41 -44.37 -28.38
N THR A 528 -27.31 -45.36 -27.54
CA THR A 528 -26.65 -46.65 -27.83
C THR A 528 -27.52 -47.41 -28.84
N THR A 529 -26.99 -47.62 -30.02
CA THR A 529 -27.58 -48.55 -31.02
C THR A 529 -26.92 -49.91 -30.80
N GLU A 530 -27.70 -50.88 -30.31
CA GLU A 530 -27.34 -52.28 -30.36
C GLU A 530 -27.35 -52.81 -31.80
N ALA A 531 -26.26 -53.51 -32.17
CA ALA A 531 -26.13 -54.21 -33.44
C ALA A 531 -26.76 -55.59 -33.35
N ARG A 532 -27.45 -55.97 -34.38
CA ARG A 532 -27.64 -57.33 -34.82
C ARG A 532 -26.80 -57.58 -36.07
#